data_63a8631feb619647f20d47ee84119819
#
_entry.id   63a8631feb619647f20d47ee84119819
#
_cell.length_a   1.000
_cell.length_b   1.000
_cell.length_c   1.000
_cell.angle_alpha   90.00
_cell.angle_beta   90.00
_cell.angle_gamma   90.00
#
_symmetry.space_group_name_H-M   'P 1'
#
loop_
_entity.id
_entity.type
_entity.pdbx_description
1 polymer ?
#
loop_
_entity_poly.entity_id
_entity_poly.type
_entity_poly.pdbx_seq_one_letter_code
_entity_poly.pdbx_strand_id
1 'polypeptide(L)'
;MVRVGHPERMCLWLLSRRFEAVLPRVGSPVWRARASPGCVSTCEGTVVTVNLSGTAESSVSKGTGDFCFFAVPGADDARQPTDTIYTSRKEFIMKNKGIATTCVQGGYTPKNGEPRQIPIVQSTTFRYETSEAMGDLFDLKASGYFYSRLQNPTCDAVAAKIAALEGGTAAMLTSSGQAANFFAVFNIAGAGDHVVASAHIYGGTFNLFAVTMKRMGIDFTFVSPDATDEELNAAFRPNTKAVFGETVSNPSLTVLDIERFARAAHAHGVPLIVDNTFATPVGCRPFDFGADIVTHSTTKYMDGHGSAVGGALVDSGKFDWMANAEKFPGLCTPDESYHGITYAREFGQAGAYITKATAQLMRDFGCTQSPQSAFLLNLGLESLHLRMKQHCANALAVATFLRTHPNVTWVRYPDLPGDPYHALQQKYLPGGSSGVVSFGVRGGRRAAETFMKHLKIAAIETHVADARTCCLHPASATHRQLTDEQLVAAGVSPDLVRYSCGIEDADDLIADLKAALDAVGA
;
A
#
# COMPACT_ATOMS: atom_id res chain seq x y z
N MET A 1 -39.92 -4.62 16.29
CA MET A 1 -41.11 -4.66 15.42
C MET A 1 -41.79 -3.30 15.52
N VAL A 2 -41.64 -2.46 14.52
CA VAL A 2 -42.36 -1.17 14.41
C VAL A 2 -43.60 -1.46 13.58
N ARG A 3 -44.79 -1.29 14.15
CA ARG A 3 -46.05 -1.31 13.37
C ARG A 3 -46.06 -0.09 12.47
N VAL A 4 -45.97 -0.33 11.19
CA VAL A 4 -46.11 0.70 10.16
C VAL A 4 -47.60 0.96 9.97
N GLY A 5 -48.05 2.19 10.28
CA GLY A 5 -49.40 2.63 10.03
C GLY A 5 -49.64 2.89 8.54
N HIS A 6 -50.91 2.93 8.17
CA HIS A 6 -51.56 3.08 6.87
C HIS A 6 -50.68 3.42 5.64
N PRO A 7 -50.83 2.70 4.53
CA PRO A 7 -50.07 2.88 3.26
C PRO A 7 -50.07 4.29 2.68
N GLU A 8 -51.16 5.05 2.86
CA GLU A 8 -51.31 6.40 2.37
C GLU A 8 -50.29 7.40 2.93
N ARG A 9 -49.89 7.25 4.19
CA ARG A 9 -48.88 8.14 4.80
C ARG A 9 -47.45 7.84 4.33
N MET A 10 -47.19 6.64 3.87
CA MET A 10 -45.86 6.24 3.36
C MET A 10 -45.62 6.76 1.94
N CYS A 11 -46.68 6.82 1.13
CA CYS A 11 -46.61 7.39 -0.23
C CYS A 11 -46.34 8.91 -0.18
N LEU A 12 -47.03 9.64 0.69
CA LEU A 12 -46.80 11.07 0.91
C LEU A 12 -45.42 11.41 1.46
N TRP A 13 -44.86 10.53 2.31
CA TRP A 13 -43.54 10.72 2.91
C TRP A 13 -42.39 10.50 1.89
N LEU A 14 -42.51 9.53 1.01
CA LEU A 14 -41.55 9.27 -0.07
C LEU A 14 -41.57 10.40 -1.14
N LEU A 15 -42.73 10.95 -1.43
CA LEU A 15 -42.87 12.09 -2.35
C LEU A 15 -42.30 13.38 -1.76
N SER A 16 -42.48 13.64 -0.45
CA SER A 16 -41.96 14.85 0.20
C SER A 16 -40.43 14.91 0.33
N ARG A 17 -39.75 13.78 0.24
CA ARG A 17 -38.27 13.75 0.32
C ARG A 17 -37.54 13.73 -1.02
N ARG A 18 -38.22 13.41 -2.11
CA ARG A 18 -37.61 13.36 -3.46
C ARG A 18 -37.87 14.59 -4.34
N PHE A 19 -38.83 15.42 -3.94
CA PHE A 19 -39.15 16.64 -4.65
C PHE A 19 -39.37 17.76 -3.63
N GLU A 20 -38.57 18.79 -3.65
CA GLU A 20 -38.93 20.10 -3.10
C GLU A 20 -40.04 20.68 -3.97
N ALA A 21 -41.24 20.13 -3.85
CA ALA A 21 -42.41 20.64 -4.51
C ALA A 21 -43.27 21.35 -3.47
N VAL A 22 -43.37 22.65 -3.58
CA VAL A 22 -44.36 23.44 -2.89
C VAL A 22 -45.75 22.97 -3.33
N LEU A 23 -46.48 22.32 -2.43
CA LEU A 23 -47.86 21.91 -2.66
C LEU A 23 -48.77 23.17 -2.71
N PRO A 24 -49.48 23.44 -3.80
CA PRO A 24 -50.53 24.46 -3.77
C PRO A 24 -51.73 23.91 -2.99
N ARG A 25 -52.35 24.78 -2.20
CA ARG A 25 -53.57 24.47 -1.45
C ARG A 25 -54.74 24.16 -2.41
N VAL A 26 -55.49 23.16 -2.01
CA VAL A 26 -56.75 22.61 -2.50
C VAL A 26 -57.49 23.46 -3.51
N GLY A 27 -57.74 22.93 -4.73
CA GLY A 27 -58.68 23.51 -5.67
C GLY A 27 -58.31 23.37 -7.14
N SER A 28 -58.03 22.18 -7.61
CA SER A 28 -57.69 21.79 -9.00
C SER A 28 -56.19 21.70 -9.27
N PRO A 29 -55.65 20.51 -9.42
CA PRO A 29 -54.21 20.33 -9.58
C PRO A 29 -53.78 20.40 -11.04
N VAL A 30 -53.07 21.45 -11.38
CA VAL A 30 -52.20 21.43 -12.57
C VAL A 30 -50.79 21.18 -12.09
N TRP A 31 -50.28 19.98 -12.33
CA TRP A 31 -48.91 19.60 -12.00
C TRP A 31 -48.01 19.85 -13.21
N ARG A 32 -46.96 20.63 -13.04
CA ARG A 32 -45.84 20.65 -13.98
C ARG A 32 -44.64 19.94 -13.35
N ALA A 33 -44.35 18.77 -13.82
CA ALA A 33 -43.13 18.05 -13.43
C ALA A 33 -42.24 17.87 -14.66
N ARG A 34 -40.94 18.15 -14.50
CA ARG A 34 -39.95 17.67 -15.48
C ARG A 34 -39.64 16.21 -15.12
N ALA A 35 -40.01 15.31 -15.99
CA ALA A 35 -39.72 13.89 -15.84
C ALA A 35 -38.81 13.42 -16.99
N SER A 36 -37.95 12.48 -16.69
CA SER A 36 -37.17 11.76 -17.71
C SER A 36 -38.12 10.93 -18.58
N PRO A 37 -37.86 10.77 -19.87
CA PRO A 37 -38.72 9.99 -20.76
C PRO A 37 -38.94 8.55 -20.22
N GLY A 38 -40.20 8.13 -20.18
CA GLY A 38 -40.55 6.73 -19.84
C GLY A 38 -41.09 6.45 -18.42
N CYS A 39 -41.33 7.47 -17.58
CA CYS A 39 -41.96 7.23 -16.27
C CYS A 39 -43.49 7.34 -16.35
N VAL A 40 -44.18 6.28 -15.93
CA VAL A 40 -45.62 6.27 -15.66
C VAL A 40 -45.81 6.10 -14.15
N SER A 41 -46.55 6.98 -13.50
CA SER A 41 -46.92 6.78 -12.09
C SER A 41 -48.43 6.82 -11.95
N THR A 42 -48.98 5.88 -11.20
CA THR A 42 -50.40 5.83 -10.82
C THR A 42 -50.51 5.82 -9.31
N CYS A 43 -51.27 6.70 -8.73
CA CYS A 43 -51.53 6.74 -7.30
C CYS A 43 -53.01 7.15 -7.07
N GLU A 44 -53.69 6.44 -6.18
CA GLU A 44 -55.12 6.67 -5.81
C GLU A 44 -56.10 6.70 -6.99
N GLY A 45 -56.02 5.72 -7.88
CA GLY A 45 -56.92 5.64 -9.04
C GLY A 45 -56.75 6.73 -10.09
N THR A 46 -55.67 7.48 -10.01
CA THR A 46 -55.34 8.56 -10.95
C THR A 46 -54.16 8.13 -11.81
N VAL A 47 -54.36 8.00 -13.12
CA VAL A 47 -53.31 7.67 -14.09
C VAL A 47 -52.72 8.97 -14.62
N VAL A 48 -51.40 9.15 -14.41
CA VAL A 48 -50.66 10.26 -15.01
C VAL A 48 -49.76 9.68 -16.09
N THR A 49 -50.04 9.97 -17.33
CA THR A 49 -49.21 9.57 -18.48
C THR A 49 -48.24 10.70 -18.80
N VAL A 50 -46.94 10.41 -18.72
CA VAL A 50 -45.87 11.35 -19.06
C VAL A 50 -45.43 11.09 -20.49
N ASN A 51 -45.60 12.07 -21.38
CA ASN A 51 -45.22 11.92 -22.78
C ASN A 51 -43.68 12.05 -22.94
N LEU A 52 -43.12 11.26 -23.85
CA LEU A 52 -41.68 11.11 -24.09
C LEU A 52 -40.95 12.39 -24.58
N SER A 53 -41.64 13.51 -24.75
CA SER A 53 -41.09 14.78 -25.24
C SER A 53 -40.63 15.76 -24.14
N GLY A 54 -40.60 15.35 -22.88
CA GLY A 54 -39.99 16.14 -21.80
C GLY A 54 -40.87 17.23 -21.16
N THR A 55 -42.08 17.51 -21.65
CA THR A 55 -43.10 18.31 -20.95
C THR A 55 -44.39 17.50 -20.91
N ALA A 56 -44.84 17.17 -19.71
CA ALA A 56 -46.09 16.44 -19.55
C ALA A 56 -47.21 17.37 -19.12
N GLU A 57 -48.27 17.45 -19.92
CA GLU A 57 -49.58 17.87 -19.45
C GLU A 57 -50.36 16.62 -19.02
N SER A 58 -50.69 16.53 -17.75
CA SER A 58 -51.46 15.39 -17.22
C SER A 58 -52.94 15.67 -17.31
N SER A 59 -53.69 14.80 -17.98
CA SER A 59 -55.16 14.74 -17.83
C SER A 59 -55.49 13.71 -16.70
N VAL A 60 -56.31 14.16 -15.75
CA VAL A 60 -56.72 13.32 -14.61
C VAL A 60 -58.06 12.65 -14.97
N SER A 61 -58.10 11.34 -15.09
CA SER A 61 -59.33 10.53 -15.14
C SER A 61 -59.47 9.66 -13.90
N LYS A 62 -60.66 9.60 -13.30
CA LYS A 62 -60.94 8.77 -12.14
C LYS A 62 -61.15 7.32 -12.55
N GLY A 63 -60.32 6.42 -12.08
CA GLY A 63 -60.49 4.96 -12.21
C GLY A 63 -60.37 4.30 -10.84
N THR A 64 -61.05 3.19 -10.65
CA THR A 64 -61.07 2.42 -9.39
C THR A 64 -60.01 1.33 -9.42
N GLY A 65 -58.98 1.46 -8.58
CA GLY A 65 -58.00 0.39 -8.36
C GLY A 65 -56.73 0.87 -7.63
N ASP A 66 -56.40 0.22 -6.52
CA ASP A 66 -55.32 0.58 -5.59
C ASP A 66 -54.01 -0.10 -5.95
N PHE A 67 -53.24 0.44 -6.92
CA PHE A 67 -51.83 0.01 -7.07
C PHE A 67 -50.94 1.09 -7.65
N CYS A 68 -49.84 1.36 -6.97
CA CYS A 68 -48.72 2.17 -7.49
C CYS A 68 -47.65 1.26 -8.09
N PHE A 69 -47.45 1.34 -9.40
CA PHE A 69 -46.31 0.69 -10.06
C PHE A 69 -45.29 1.74 -10.52
N PHE A 70 -44.05 1.54 -10.15
CA PHE A 70 -42.93 2.21 -10.79
C PHE A 70 -42.35 1.27 -11.86
N ALA A 71 -42.61 1.59 -13.12
CA ALA A 71 -41.93 0.94 -14.23
C ALA A 71 -40.54 1.61 -14.41
N VAL A 72 -39.49 0.88 -14.17
CA VAL A 72 -38.15 1.26 -14.62
C VAL A 72 -38.08 0.93 -16.11
N PRO A 73 -37.63 1.83 -16.98
CA PRO A 73 -37.46 1.54 -18.41
C PRO A 73 -36.58 0.31 -18.57
N GLY A 74 -36.99 -0.59 -19.45
CA GLY A 74 -36.26 -1.82 -19.78
C GLY A 74 -34.81 -1.50 -20.17
N ALA A 75 -33.92 -2.27 -19.65
CA ALA A 75 -32.50 -2.25 -19.92
C ALA A 75 -32.23 -2.81 -21.33
N ASP A 76 -32.36 -1.95 -22.33
CA ASP A 76 -31.82 -2.19 -23.69
C ASP A 76 -30.57 -1.31 -23.95
N ASP A 77 -29.88 -0.94 -22.91
CA ASP A 77 -28.48 -0.51 -22.98
C ASP A 77 -27.72 -1.42 -22.00
N ALA A 78 -27.57 -2.68 -22.40
CA ALA A 78 -26.68 -3.65 -21.76
C ALA A 78 -25.23 -3.25 -22.03
N ARG A 79 -24.82 -2.07 -21.57
CA ARG A 79 -23.45 -1.83 -21.19
C ARG A 79 -23.25 -2.60 -19.91
N GLN A 80 -22.51 -3.68 -20.03
CA GLN A 80 -22.13 -4.50 -18.90
C GLN A 80 -21.60 -3.61 -17.77
N PRO A 81 -21.93 -3.89 -16.49
CA PRO A 81 -21.35 -3.23 -15.32
C PRO A 81 -19.84 -3.45 -15.19
N THR A 82 -19.23 -4.12 -16.16
CA THR A 82 -17.82 -4.48 -16.23
C THR A 82 -16.92 -3.39 -16.82
N ASP A 83 -17.47 -2.28 -17.29
CA ASP A 83 -16.64 -1.11 -17.57
C ASP A 83 -16.19 -0.48 -16.26
N THR A 84 -15.30 -1.22 -15.63
CA THR A 84 -14.20 -0.72 -14.83
C THR A 84 -14.54 0.52 -14.02
N ILE A 85 -15.08 0.32 -12.84
CA ILE A 85 -15.17 1.36 -11.80
C ILE A 85 -13.79 2.02 -11.58
N TYR A 86 -12.69 1.42 -12.03
CA TYR A 86 -11.33 1.77 -11.59
C TYR A 86 -10.27 1.98 -12.66
N THR A 87 -10.53 1.88 -13.95
CA THR A 87 -9.45 1.98 -14.93
C THR A 87 -9.65 3.00 -16.05
N SER A 88 -8.56 3.46 -16.54
CA SER A 88 -8.17 4.00 -17.84
C SER A 88 -8.10 5.53 -18.03
N ARG A 89 -8.97 6.34 -17.49
CA ARG A 89 -8.92 7.79 -17.80
C ARG A 89 -8.09 8.61 -16.81
N LYS A 90 -7.93 8.14 -15.55
CA LYS A 90 -7.14 8.84 -14.52
C LYS A 90 -5.69 8.39 -14.42
N GLU A 91 -5.32 7.19 -14.83
CA GLU A 91 -3.91 6.78 -14.89
C GLU A 91 -3.08 7.75 -15.75
N PHE A 92 -3.62 8.17 -16.89
CA PHE A 92 -2.98 9.17 -17.74
C PHE A 92 -2.94 10.56 -17.11
N ILE A 93 -3.95 10.93 -16.29
CA ILE A 93 -4.02 12.24 -15.62
C ILE A 93 -3.05 12.32 -14.45
N MET A 94 -2.78 11.20 -13.74
CA MET A 94 -1.94 11.18 -12.53
C MET A 94 -0.44 11.06 -12.83
N LYS A 95 -0.04 10.52 -13.98
CA LYS A 95 1.36 10.30 -14.35
C LYS A 95 2.25 11.57 -14.32
N ASN A 96 1.64 12.76 -14.38
CA ASN A 96 2.34 14.05 -14.36
C ASN A 96 1.92 14.94 -13.18
N LYS A 97 1.34 14.38 -12.10
CA LYS A 97 0.94 15.14 -10.91
C LYS A 97 1.97 15.01 -9.81
N GLY A 98 2.11 16.08 -9.03
CA GLY A 98 2.97 16.06 -7.84
C GLY A 98 2.50 15.05 -6.81
N ILE A 99 3.43 14.59 -5.97
CA ILE A 99 3.22 13.54 -4.98
C ILE A 99 2.04 13.83 -4.05
N ALA A 100 1.87 15.07 -3.58
CA ALA A 100 0.77 15.48 -2.71
C ALA A 100 -0.60 15.28 -3.38
N THR A 101 -0.72 15.64 -4.66
CA THR A 101 -1.95 15.43 -5.43
C THR A 101 -2.22 13.94 -5.59
N THR A 102 -1.18 13.12 -5.83
CA THR A 102 -1.32 11.68 -5.98
C THR A 102 -1.73 11.01 -4.66
N CYS A 103 -1.17 11.44 -3.52
CA CYS A 103 -1.61 10.99 -2.19
C CYS A 103 -3.12 11.16 -2.01
N VAL A 104 -3.67 12.33 -2.38
CA VAL A 104 -5.08 12.67 -2.13
C VAL A 104 -6.02 12.11 -3.21
N GLN A 105 -5.62 12.14 -4.49
CA GLN A 105 -6.52 11.89 -5.62
C GLN A 105 -6.24 10.59 -6.38
N GLY A 106 -5.14 9.87 -6.06
CA GLY A 106 -4.77 8.63 -6.76
C GLY A 106 -5.72 7.46 -6.47
N GLY A 107 -5.77 6.50 -7.39
CA GLY A 107 -6.40 5.20 -7.21
C GLY A 107 -7.90 5.14 -7.43
N TYR A 108 -8.69 6.07 -6.92
CA TYR A 108 -10.15 6.09 -7.05
C TYR A 108 -10.68 7.31 -7.78
N THR A 109 -11.58 7.09 -8.74
CA THR A 109 -12.27 8.16 -9.47
C THR A 109 -13.77 7.94 -9.44
N PRO A 110 -14.54 8.66 -8.61
CA PRO A 110 -15.98 8.53 -8.60
C PRO A 110 -16.59 9.05 -9.90
N LYS A 111 -17.62 8.36 -10.40
CA LYS A 111 -18.51 8.80 -11.47
C LYS A 111 -19.62 9.68 -10.91
N ASN A 112 -20.49 10.20 -11.79
CA ASN A 112 -21.66 11.00 -11.38
C ASN A 112 -22.56 10.22 -10.42
N GLY A 113 -22.77 10.75 -9.20
CA GLY A 113 -23.62 10.14 -8.19
C GLY A 113 -22.94 9.04 -7.35
N GLU A 114 -21.70 8.68 -7.63
CA GLU A 114 -20.94 7.75 -6.81
C GLU A 114 -20.35 8.42 -5.56
N PRO A 115 -20.06 7.65 -4.50
CA PRO A 115 -19.42 8.16 -3.30
C PRO A 115 -18.09 8.85 -3.61
N ARG A 116 -17.83 9.99 -2.97
CA ARG A 116 -16.54 10.67 -3.10
C ARG A 116 -15.40 9.84 -2.50
N GLN A 117 -15.64 9.22 -1.36
CA GLN A 117 -14.68 8.33 -0.71
C GLN A 117 -14.82 6.92 -1.28
N ILE A 118 -13.71 6.21 -1.37
CA ILE A 118 -13.68 4.83 -1.84
C ILE A 118 -14.66 3.96 -1.05
N PRO A 119 -15.57 3.21 -1.69
CA PRO A 119 -16.46 2.27 -1.00
C PRO A 119 -15.69 1.10 -0.40
N ILE A 120 -16.13 0.63 0.76
CA ILE A 120 -15.65 -0.63 1.33
C ILE A 120 -16.51 -1.76 0.77
N VAL A 121 -15.95 -2.54 -0.16
CA VAL A 121 -16.63 -3.70 -0.76
C VAL A 121 -16.37 -4.93 0.11
N GLN A 122 -17.21 -5.13 1.12
CA GLN A 122 -17.15 -6.24 2.07
C GLN A 122 -17.93 -7.45 1.53
N SER A 123 -17.40 -8.06 0.47
CA SER A 123 -17.97 -9.27 -0.15
C SER A 123 -16.89 -10.30 -0.40
N THR A 124 -17.20 -11.59 -0.20
CA THR A 124 -16.29 -12.69 -0.54
C THR A 124 -16.34 -13.03 -2.02
N THR A 125 -17.53 -12.93 -2.64
CA THR A 125 -17.81 -13.34 -4.02
C THR A 125 -18.63 -12.28 -4.74
N PHE A 126 -18.68 -12.38 -6.07
CA PHE A 126 -19.41 -11.49 -6.96
C PHE A 126 -20.32 -12.31 -7.88
N ARG A 127 -21.49 -11.77 -8.23
CA ARG A 127 -22.49 -12.45 -9.04
C ARG A 127 -22.27 -12.15 -10.52
N TYR A 128 -22.38 -13.19 -11.34
CA TYR A 128 -22.42 -13.11 -12.81
C TYR A 128 -23.73 -13.72 -13.32
N GLU A 129 -24.15 -13.31 -14.50
CA GLU A 129 -25.40 -13.80 -15.12
C GLU A 129 -25.18 -15.13 -15.82
N THR A 130 -23.98 -15.40 -16.34
CA THR A 130 -23.65 -16.63 -17.06
C THR A 130 -22.37 -17.27 -16.56
N SER A 131 -22.24 -18.58 -16.74
CA SER A 131 -21.03 -19.33 -16.41
C SER A 131 -19.87 -18.96 -17.33
N GLU A 132 -20.17 -18.61 -18.58
CA GLU A 132 -19.17 -18.21 -19.59
C GLU A 132 -18.51 -16.91 -19.19
N ALA A 133 -19.29 -15.88 -18.79
CA ALA A 133 -18.75 -14.60 -18.32
C ALA A 133 -17.85 -14.76 -17.08
N MET A 134 -18.18 -15.70 -16.19
CA MET A 134 -17.31 -16.02 -15.05
C MET A 134 -16.09 -16.84 -15.49
N GLY A 135 -16.25 -17.76 -16.44
CA GLY A 135 -15.16 -18.56 -17.01
C GLY A 135 -14.06 -17.71 -17.64
N ASP A 136 -14.44 -16.65 -18.36
CA ASP A 136 -13.48 -15.72 -18.98
C ASP A 136 -12.59 -15.00 -17.95
N LEU A 137 -13.08 -14.76 -16.73
CA LEU A 137 -12.26 -14.23 -15.64
C LEU A 137 -11.25 -15.25 -15.13
N PHE A 138 -11.68 -16.52 -14.97
CA PHE A 138 -10.77 -17.61 -14.58
C PHE A 138 -9.71 -17.89 -15.64
N ASP A 139 -10.05 -17.70 -16.90
CA ASP A 139 -9.12 -17.84 -18.02
C ASP A 139 -8.25 -16.60 -18.25
N LEU A 140 -8.38 -15.57 -17.42
CA LEU A 140 -7.69 -14.28 -17.56
C LEU A 140 -7.96 -13.56 -18.90
N LYS A 141 -9.07 -13.87 -19.56
CA LYS A 141 -9.51 -13.26 -20.83
C LYS A 141 -10.30 -11.96 -20.60
N ALA A 142 -10.91 -11.82 -19.43
CA ALA A 142 -11.66 -10.65 -19.03
C ALA A 142 -11.14 -10.10 -17.69
N SER A 143 -11.37 -8.80 -17.46
CA SER A 143 -11.09 -8.14 -16.18
C SER A 143 -12.35 -8.10 -15.33
N GLY A 144 -12.22 -8.33 -14.03
CA GLY A 144 -13.35 -8.28 -13.11
C GLY A 144 -13.06 -8.94 -11.78
N TYR A 145 -14.08 -8.96 -10.91
CA TYR A 145 -13.97 -9.50 -9.56
C TYR A 145 -14.87 -10.72 -9.41
N PHE A 146 -14.33 -11.84 -8.99
CA PHE A 146 -15.13 -13.05 -8.71
C PHE A 146 -14.93 -13.55 -7.28
N TYR A 147 -13.77 -13.32 -6.69
CA TYR A 147 -13.47 -13.74 -5.32
C TYR A 147 -12.45 -12.81 -4.65
N SER A 148 -12.79 -12.27 -3.47
CA SER A 148 -11.99 -11.23 -2.80
C SER A 148 -10.62 -11.70 -2.29
N ARG A 149 -10.35 -13.01 -2.24
CA ARG A 149 -9.00 -13.50 -1.94
C ARG A 149 -8.00 -13.13 -3.04
N LEU A 150 -8.44 -13.11 -4.30
CA LEU A 150 -7.59 -12.74 -5.43
C LEU A 150 -7.57 -11.22 -5.61
N GLN A 151 -8.75 -10.63 -5.77
CA GLN A 151 -8.92 -9.21 -6.05
C GLN A 151 -10.19 -8.67 -5.41
N ASN A 152 -10.12 -7.41 -4.95
CA ASN A 152 -11.26 -6.70 -4.36
C ASN A 152 -11.22 -5.24 -4.80
N PRO A 153 -12.36 -4.64 -5.20
CA PRO A 153 -12.40 -3.26 -5.70
C PRO A 153 -11.75 -2.23 -4.79
N THR A 154 -11.94 -2.35 -3.47
CA THR A 154 -11.33 -1.44 -2.48
C THR A 154 -9.81 -1.62 -2.43
N CYS A 155 -9.34 -2.88 -2.39
CA CYS A 155 -7.91 -3.18 -2.34
C CYS A 155 -7.20 -2.73 -3.61
N ASP A 156 -7.81 -2.97 -4.77
CA ASP A 156 -7.21 -2.63 -6.07
C ASP A 156 -7.10 -1.12 -6.28
N ALA A 157 -8.09 -0.36 -5.82
CA ALA A 157 -8.01 1.11 -5.88
C ALA A 157 -6.87 1.67 -5.01
N VAL A 158 -6.62 1.06 -3.84
CA VAL A 158 -5.51 1.47 -2.97
C VAL A 158 -4.17 0.99 -3.55
N ALA A 159 -4.11 -0.21 -4.11
CA ALA A 159 -2.94 -0.71 -4.83
C ALA A 159 -2.57 0.21 -6.01
N ALA A 160 -3.56 0.63 -6.81
CA ALA A 160 -3.37 1.57 -7.90
C ALA A 160 -2.85 2.94 -7.42
N LYS A 161 -3.30 3.43 -6.25
CA LYS A 161 -2.75 4.63 -5.62
C LYS A 161 -1.26 4.46 -5.29
N ILE A 162 -0.88 3.33 -4.69
CA ILE A 162 0.51 3.05 -4.32
C ILE A 162 1.38 2.91 -5.57
N ALA A 163 0.90 2.22 -6.61
CA ALA A 163 1.59 2.15 -7.90
C ALA A 163 1.85 3.55 -8.48
N ALA A 164 0.83 4.41 -8.47
CA ALA A 164 0.97 5.79 -8.96
C ALA A 164 1.93 6.64 -8.11
N LEU A 165 1.98 6.43 -6.80
CA LEU A 165 2.92 7.10 -5.90
C LEU A 165 4.36 6.70 -6.18
N GLU A 166 4.64 5.41 -6.38
CA GLU A 166 5.97 4.89 -6.72
C GLU A 166 6.36 5.18 -8.19
N GLY A 167 5.40 5.50 -9.05
CA GLY A 167 5.63 5.63 -10.50
C GLY A 167 5.71 4.28 -11.21
N GLY A 168 5.14 3.23 -10.60
CA GLY A 168 5.02 1.89 -11.17
C GLY A 168 3.83 1.73 -12.11
N THR A 169 3.75 0.60 -12.79
CA THR A 169 2.67 0.26 -13.73
C THR A 169 1.54 -0.53 -13.07
N ALA A 170 1.87 -1.36 -12.09
CA ALA A 170 0.92 -2.22 -11.39
C ALA A 170 1.35 -2.46 -9.93
N ALA A 171 0.38 -2.71 -9.06
CA ALA A 171 0.62 -3.10 -7.68
C ALA A 171 -0.46 -4.05 -7.18
N MET A 172 -0.14 -4.75 -6.08
CA MET A 172 -1.09 -5.54 -5.30
C MET A 172 -0.89 -5.30 -3.81
N LEU A 173 -1.98 -5.35 -3.03
CA LEU A 173 -1.90 -5.36 -1.57
C LEU A 173 -1.71 -6.77 -1.04
N THR A 174 -0.99 -6.89 0.06
CA THR A 174 -0.78 -8.14 0.79
C THR A 174 -1.12 -7.97 2.27
N SER A 175 -1.30 -9.07 2.99
CA SER A 175 -1.65 -9.08 4.41
C SER A 175 -0.57 -8.50 5.34
N SER A 176 0.67 -8.37 4.85
CA SER A 176 1.81 -7.81 5.60
C SER A 176 2.97 -7.48 4.67
N GLY A 177 3.92 -6.65 5.12
CA GLY A 177 5.18 -6.41 4.41
C GLY A 177 6.00 -7.68 4.21
N GLN A 178 5.96 -8.62 5.16
CA GLN A 178 6.62 -9.92 5.01
C GLN A 178 6.02 -10.76 3.89
N ALA A 179 4.70 -10.72 3.71
CA ALA A 179 4.04 -11.35 2.57
C ALA A 179 4.43 -10.67 1.24
N ALA A 180 4.59 -9.34 1.23
CA ALA A 180 5.07 -8.62 0.05
C ALA A 180 6.51 -9.02 -0.31
N ASN A 181 7.44 -9.08 0.67
CA ASN A 181 8.82 -9.52 0.45
C ASN A 181 8.90 -10.99 0.02
N PHE A 182 8.08 -11.86 0.62
CA PHE A 182 7.97 -13.25 0.22
C PHE A 182 7.49 -13.37 -1.23
N PHE A 183 6.41 -12.70 -1.59
CA PHE A 183 5.86 -12.73 -2.96
C PHE A 183 6.83 -12.13 -3.97
N ALA A 184 7.53 -11.04 -3.61
CA ALA A 184 8.50 -10.42 -4.50
C ALA A 184 9.58 -11.38 -4.96
N VAL A 185 10.08 -12.22 -4.07
CA VAL A 185 11.10 -13.22 -4.40
C VAL A 185 10.48 -14.48 -4.97
N PHE A 186 9.46 -15.04 -4.30
CA PHE A 186 8.90 -16.34 -4.65
C PHE A 186 8.16 -16.36 -5.99
N ASN A 187 7.75 -15.19 -6.50
CA ASN A 187 7.15 -15.05 -7.83
C ASN A 187 8.11 -15.39 -8.98
N ILE A 188 9.42 -15.26 -8.74
CA ILE A 188 10.47 -15.42 -9.77
C ILE A 188 11.59 -16.38 -9.38
N ALA A 189 11.61 -16.88 -8.15
CA ALA A 189 12.59 -17.83 -7.64
C ALA A 189 11.90 -19.01 -6.98
N GLY A 190 12.44 -20.20 -7.16
CA GLY A 190 11.96 -21.46 -6.56
C GLY A 190 13.10 -22.32 -6.05
N ALA A 191 12.82 -23.61 -5.76
CA ALA A 191 13.82 -24.55 -5.28
C ALA A 191 14.97 -24.71 -6.29
N GLY A 192 16.21 -24.57 -5.82
CA GLY A 192 17.42 -24.58 -6.61
C GLY A 192 17.88 -23.21 -7.12
N ASP A 193 17.10 -22.15 -6.89
CA ASP A 193 17.46 -20.78 -7.26
C ASP A 193 18.23 -20.05 -6.17
N HIS A 194 18.79 -18.91 -6.53
CA HIS A 194 19.63 -18.09 -5.67
C HIS A 194 19.22 -16.61 -5.75
N VAL A 195 19.38 -15.88 -4.64
CA VAL A 195 19.16 -14.43 -4.54
C VAL A 195 20.33 -13.76 -3.82
N VAL A 196 20.79 -12.63 -4.34
CA VAL A 196 21.74 -11.75 -3.64
C VAL A 196 20.94 -10.75 -2.80
N ALA A 197 21.26 -10.59 -1.52
CA ALA A 197 20.56 -9.65 -0.66
C ALA A 197 21.56 -8.76 0.09
N SER A 198 21.20 -7.50 0.32
CA SER A 198 21.94 -6.65 1.26
C SER A 198 21.93 -7.31 2.66
N ALA A 199 23.05 -7.28 3.35
CA ALA A 199 23.14 -7.77 4.73
C ALA A 199 22.42 -6.84 5.72
N HIS A 200 22.30 -5.55 5.39
CA HIS A 200 21.59 -4.56 6.20
C HIS A 200 20.14 -4.45 5.73
N ILE A 201 19.31 -5.34 6.21
CA ILE A 201 17.86 -5.36 6.00
C ILE A 201 17.13 -5.64 7.31
N TYR A 202 15.84 -5.42 7.35
CA TYR A 202 15.00 -5.72 8.51
C TYR A 202 15.21 -7.17 9.00
N GLY A 203 15.42 -7.35 10.29
CA GLY A 203 15.74 -8.67 10.87
C GLY A 203 14.69 -9.76 10.58
N GLY A 204 13.41 -9.39 10.44
CA GLY A 204 12.36 -10.32 10.01
C GLY A 204 12.56 -10.79 8.57
N THR A 205 12.94 -9.90 7.66
CA THR A 205 13.24 -10.22 6.25
C THR A 205 14.53 -11.05 6.14
N PHE A 206 15.55 -10.70 6.93
CA PHE A 206 16.77 -11.51 7.02
C PHE A 206 16.44 -12.96 7.42
N ASN A 207 15.64 -13.14 8.48
CA ASN A 207 15.24 -14.48 8.92
C ASN A 207 14.34 -15.19 7.88
N LEU A 208 13.43 -14.47 7.19
CA LEU A 208 12.64 -15.01 6.09
C LEU A 208 13.56 -15.63 5.03
N PHE A 209 14.60 -14.92 4.62
CA PHE A 209 15.54 -15.34 3.57
C PHE A 209 16.51 -16.41 4.06
N ALA A 210 17.22 -16.14 5.15
CA ALA A 210 18.28 -17.01 5.64
C ALA A 210 17.79 -18.37 6.18
N VAL A 211 16.53 -18.44 6.64
CA VAL A 211 16.00 -19.64 7.31
C VAL A 211 14.78 -20.19 6.58
N THR A 212 13.74 -19.39 6.41
CA THR A 212 12.45 -19.90 5.94
C THR A 212 12.49 -20.25 4.45
N MET A 213 12.92 -19.33 3.60
CA MET A 213 12.99 -19.58 2.15
C MET A 213 14.13 -20.54 1.78
N LYS A 214 15.20 -20.58 2.59
CA LYS A 214 16.23 -21.61 2.45
C LYS A 214 15.65 -23.02 2.63
N ARG A 215 14.70 -23.22 3.55
CA ARG A 215 13.98 -24.50 3.70
C ARG A 215 13.10 -24.83 2.51
N MET A 216 12.72 -23.82 1.72
CA MET A 216 12.00 -23.99 0.45
C MET A 216 12.96 -24.23 -0.73
N GLY A 217 14.26 -24.33 -0.48
CA GLY A 217 15.29 -24.61 -1.48
C GLY A 217 15.83 -23.37 -2.21
N ILE A 218 15.52 -22.16 -1.75
CA ILE A 218 16.09 -20.92 -2.30
C ILE A 218 17.29 -20.48 -1.47
N ASP A 219 18.45 -20.38 -2.11
CA ASP A 219 19.68 -19.93 -1.46
C ASP A 219 19.82 -18.39 -1.49
N PHE A 220 20.47 -17.86 -0.46
CA PHE A 220 20.75 -16.43 -0.35
C PHE A 220 22.23 -16.17 -0.07
N THR A 221 22.82 -15.19 -0.78
CA THR A 221 24.12 -14.60 -0.42
C THR A 221 23.89 -13.18 0.08
N PHE A 222 24.28 -12.93 1.32
CA PHE A 222 24.21 -11.59 1.91
C PHE A 222 25.51 -10.84 1.68
N VAL A 223 25.40 -9.61 1.12
CA VAL A 223 26.54 -8.74 0.84
C VAL A 223 26.43 -7.45 1.66
N SER A 224 27.56 -6.92 2.09
CA SER A 224 27.57 -5.60 2.71
C SER A 224 27.01 -4.56 1.73
N PRO A 225 26.15 -3.61 2.17
CA PRO A 225 25.77 -2.48 1.31
C PRO A 225 26.98 -1.63 0.89
N ASP A 226 28.09 -1.68 1.66
CA ASP A 226 29.34 -0.98 1.38
C ASP A 226 30.36 -1.86 0.64
N ALA A 227 29.97 -3.09 0.22
CA ALA A 227 30.83 -3.97 -0.56
C ALA A 227 31.34 -3.29 -1.84
N THR A 228 32.55 -3.62 -2.27
CA THR A 228 33.06 -3.13 -3.56
C THR A 228 32.25 -3.69 -4.73
N ASP A 229 32.43 -3.14 -5.94
CA ASP A 229 31.74 -3.67 -7.13
C ASP A 229 32.20 -5.10 -7.44
N GLU A 230 33.48 -5.42 -7.15
CA GLU A 230 34.04 -6.78 -7.31
C GLU A 230 33.39 -7.76 -6.31
N GLU A 231 33.26 -7.38 -5.05
CA GLU A 231 32.62 -8.21 -4.02
C GLU A 231 31.13 -8.42 -4.31
N LEU A 232 30.43 -7.35 -4.75
CA LEU A 232 29.02 -7.43 -5.15
C LEU A 232 28.85 -8.37 -6.34
N ASN A 233 29.66 -8.21 -7.39
CA ASN A 233 29.59 -9.07 -8.58
C ASN A 233 29.99 -10.53 -8.28
N ALA A 234 30.94 -10.77 -7.37
CA ALA A 234 31.33 -12.12 -6.95
C ALA A 234 30.22 -12.88 -6.20
N ALA A 235 29.20 -12.20 -5.69
CA ALA A 235 28.07 -12.82 -5.03
C ALA A 235 27.07 -13.48 -5.99
N PHE A 236 27.11 -13.14 -7.27
CA PHE A 236 26.19 -13.70 -8.26
C PHE A 236 26.59 -15.12 -8.67
N ARG A 237 25.58 -15.94 -8.93
CA ARG A 237 25.68 -17.33 -9.41
C ARG A 237 24.89 -17.48 -10.71
N PRO A 238 25.13 -18.52 -11.52
CA PRO A 238 24.35 -18.76 -12.75
C PRO A 238 22.82 -18.83 -12.50
N ASN A 239 22.41 -19.36 -11.33
CA ASN A 239 21.02 -19.51 -10.90
C ASN A 239 20.51 -18.33 -10.06
N THR A 240 21.21 -17.19 -10.03
CA THR A 240 20.70 -15.97 -9.37
C THR A 240 19.48 -15.43 -10.13
N LYS A 241 18.42 -15.09 -9.36
CA LYS A 241 17.13 -14.61 -9.90
C LYS A 241 16.80 -13.16 -9.54
N ALA A 242 17.38 -12.64 -8.46
CA ALA A 242 17.12 -11.26 -8.03
C ALA A 242 18.26 -10.73 -7.16
N VAL A 243 18.26 -9.40 -7.02
CA VAL A 243 18.95 -8.68 -5.95
C VAL A 243 17.91 -8.04 -5.06
N PHE A 244 18.12 -8.05 -3.72
CA PHE A 244 17.20 -7.46 -2.75
C PHE A 244 17.94 -6.48 -1.82
N GLY A 245 17.33 -5.33 -1.54
CA GLY A 245 17.82 -4.36 -0.55
C GLY A 245 16.71 -3.50 0.04
N GLU A 246 17.05 -2.66 1.02
CA GLU A 246 16.15 -1.65 1.61
C GLU A 246 16.67 -0.26 1.28
N THR A 247 15.81 0.65 0.90
CA THR A 247 16.20 2.06 0.64
C THR A 247 16.91 2.68 1.85
N VAL A 248 16.31 2.50 3.03
CA VAL A 248 16.89 2.87 4.34
C VAL A 248 16.66 1.69 5.29
N SER A 249 17.74 1.10 5.75
CA SER A 249 17.68 -0.13 6.55
C SER A 249 17.26 0.10 8.01
N ASN A 250 16.66 -0.91 8.61
CA ASN A 250 16.21 -0.93 10.01
C ASN A 250 16.98 -2.00 10.83
N PRO A 251 17.68 -1.67 11.93
CA PRO A 251 17.80 -0.37 12.57
C PRO A 251 19.06 0.44 12.22
N SER A 252 19.91 -0.06 11.32
CA SER A 252 21.23 0.51 11.05
C SER A 252 21.19 1.85 10.31
N LEU A 253 20.08 2.20 9.68
CA LEU A 253 19.86 3.41 8.88
C LEU A 253 20.90 3.59 7.75
N THR A 254 21.37 2.47 7.22
CA THR A 254 22.19 2.45 6.01
C THR A 254 21.36 2.85 4.82
N VAL A 255 21.85 3.73 3.97
CA VAL A 255 21.21 4.09 2.69
C VAL A 255 21.82 3.22 1.58
N LEU A 256 20.98 2.49 0.86
CA LEU A 256 21.41 1.68 -0.29
C LEU A 256 21.83 2.56 -1.46
N ASP A 257 22.96 2.29 -2.09
CA ASP A 257 23.28 2.85 -3.40
C ASP A 257 22.48 2.11 -4.49
N ILE A 258 21.24 2.57 -4.70
CA ILE A 258 20.25 1.91 -5.55
C ILE A 258 20.78 1.74 -6.98
N GLU A 259 21.37 2.79 -7.57
CA GLU A 259 21.90 2.72 -8.94
C GLU A 259 23.03 1.71 -9.08
N ARG A 260 23.89 1.59 -8.06
CA ARG A 260 24.99 0.63 -8.05
C ARG A 260 24.47 -0.80 -8.03
N PHE A 261 23.53 -1.10 -7.13
CA PHE A 261 22.91 -2.41 -7.03
C PHE A 261 22.07 -2.74 -8.26
N ALA A 262 21.37 -1.77 -8.86
CA ALA A 262 20.63 -1.94 -10.11
C ALA A 262 21.57 -2.29 -11.29
N ARG A 263 22.67 -1.55 -11.43
CA ARG A 263 23.66 -1.87 -12.49
C ARG A 263 24.21 -3.28 -12.36
N ALA A 264 24.56 -3.72 -11.15
CA ALA A 264 25.05 -5.07 -10.91
C ALA A 264 23.95 -6.11 -11.22
N ALA A 265 22.72 -5.90 -10.76
CA ALA A 265 21.59 -6.79 -11.05
C ALA A 265 21.35 -6.93 -12.56
N HIS A 266 21.25 -5.82 -13.27
CA HIS A 266 20.97 -5.79 -14.70
C HIS A 266 22.12 -6.38 -15.55
N ALA A 267 23.39 -6.17 -15.14
CA ALA A 267 24.54 -6.80 -15.80
C ALA A 267 24.48 -8.34 -15.72
N HIS A 268 23.82 -8.88 -14.71
CA HIS A 268 23.58 -10.32 -14.55
C HIS A 268 22.19 -10.76 -15.05
N GLY A 269 21.41 -9.89 -15.71
CA GLY A 269 20.09 -10.18 -16.26
C GLY A 269 19.04 -10.54 -15.20
N VAL A 270 19.08 -9.90 -14.04
CA VAL A 270 18.13 -10.10 -12.95
C VAL A 270 17.58 -8.76 -12.42
N PRO A 271 16.34 -8.71 -11.88
CA PRO A 271 15.78 -7.50 -11.33
C PRO A 271 16.37 -7.12 -9.97
N LEU A 272 16.35 -5.81 -9.67
CA LEU A 272 16.55 -5.27 -8.33
C LEU A 272 15.19 -5.08 -7.64
N ILE A 273 15.02 -5.70 -6.48
CA ILE A 273 13.88 -5.55 -5.57
C ILE A 273 14.30 -4.65 -4.41
N VAL A 274 13.53 -3.60 -4.14
CA VAL A 274 13.82 -2.65 -3.06
C VAL A 274 12.63 -2.54 -2.10
N ASP A 275 12.86 -2.85 -0.82
CA ASP A 275 11.91 -2.50 0.24
C ASP A 275 12.01 -1.00 0.55
N ASN A 276 10.97 -0.24 0.19
CA ASN A 276 10.93 1.21 0.31
C ASN A 276 10.11 1.68 1.53
N THR A 277 9.96 0.83 2.54
CA THR A 277 9.09 1.06 3.70
C THR A 277 9.44 2.34 4.46
N PHE A 278 10.72 2.61 4.73
CA PHE A 278 11.12 3.76 5.56
C PHE A 278 11.13 5.08 4.78
N ALA A 279 11.62 5.07 3.56
CA ALA A 279 11.64 6.28 2.74
C ALA A 279 10.24 6.66 2.25
N THR A 280 9.39 5.69 1.98
CA THR A 280 8.11 5.84 1.28
C THR A 280 8.28 6.49 -0.12
N PRO A 281 7.28 6.49 -1.00
CA PRO A 281 7.38 7.20 -2.28
C PRO A 281 7.54 8.72 -2.13
N VAL A 282 7.31 9.25 -0.92
CA VAL A 282 7.50 10.69 -0.64
C VAL A 282 8.98 11.04 -0.49
N GLY A 283 9.77 10.19 0.15
CA GLY A 283 11.20 10.38 0.32
C GLY A 283 12.02 9.94 -0.89
N CYS A 284 11.68 8.75 -1.44
CA CYS A 284 12.39 8.14 -2.56
C CYS A 284 11.44 7.33 -3.43
N ARG A 285 11.62 7.36 -4.74
CA ARG A 285 11.04 6.44 -5.69
C ARG A 285 12.15 5.59 -6.31
N PRO A 286 12.40 4.38 -5.83
CA PRO A 286 13.51 3.54 -6.30
C PRO A 286 13.49 3.27 -7.80
N PHE A 287 12.32 3.31 -8.45
CA PHE A 287 12.18 3.16 -9.90
C PHE A 287 12.84 4.27 -10.71
N ASP A 288 13.03 5.44 -10.13
CA ASP A 288 13.74 6.56 -10.78
C ASP A 288 15.26 6.31 -10.82
N PHE A 289 15.75 5.35 -10.02
CA PHE A 289 17.16 4.98 -9.86
C PHE A 289 17.49 3.55 -10.32
N GLY A 290 16.58 2.91 -11.05
CA GLY A 290 16.83 1.62 -11.69
C GLY A 290 16.34 0.39 -10.93
N ALA A 291 15.63 0.54 -9.81
CA ALA A 291 14.91 -0.60 -9.24
C ALA A 291 13.79 -1.07 -10.17
N ASP A 292 13.47 -2.36 -10.13
CA ASP A 292 12.45 -2.97 -10.98
C ASP A 292 11.18 -3.29 -10.20
N ILE A 293 11.34 -3.71 -8.95
CA ILE A 293 10.26 -4.12 -8.06
C ILE A 293 10.43 -3.40 -6.73
N VAL A 294 9.34 -2.91 -6.18
CA VAL A 294 9.31 -2.27 -4.86
C VAL A 294 8.34 -3.00 -3.94
N THR A 295 8.76 -3.18 -2.70
CA THR A 295 7.90 -3.70 -1.63
C THR A 295 7.71 -2.68 -0.52
N HIS A 296 6.61 -2.81 0.21
CA HIS A 296 6.32 -2.00 1.39
C HIS A 296 5.69 -2.84 2.49
N SER A 297 6.09 -2.57 3.71
CA SER A 297 5.21 -2.78 4.86
C SER A 297 4.30 -1.55 4.98
N THR A 298 3.09 -1.64 4.46
CA THR A 298 2.11 -0.53 4.55
C THR A 298 1.66 -0.26 5.98
N THR A 299 1.93 -1.20 6.89
CA THR A 299 1.76 -1.08 8.36
C THR A 299 2.46 0.15 8.95
N LYS A 300 3.51 0.66 8.28
CA LYS A 300 4.41 1.71 8.76
C LYS A 300 3.89 3.10 8.32
N TYR A 301 4.72 3.99 7.85
CA TYR A 301 4.34 5.35 7.47
C TYR A 301 3.13 5.46 6.54
N MET A 302 2.89 4.47 5.67
CA MET A 302 1.75 4.53 4.74
C MET A 302 0.41 4.53 5.49
N ASP A 303 0.22 3.62 6.46
CA ASP A 303 -0.90 3.67 7.41
C ASP A 303 -0.68 4.82 8.40
N GLY A 304 0.48 4.84 9.07
CA GLY A 304 0.96 5.91 9.95
C GLY A 304 0.20 6.10 11.26
N HIS A 305 -0.73 5.20 11.58
CA HIS A 305 -1.59 5.28 12.76
C HIS A 305 -1.57 4.00 13.60
N GLY A 306 -0.79 2.98 13.20
CA GLY A 306 -0.77 1.68 13.86
C GLY A 306 -2.12 0.96 13.81
N SER A 307 -2.96 1.26 12.80
CA SER A 307 -4.34 0.81 12.71
C SER A 307 -4.53 -0.43 11.84
N ALA A 308 -3.66 -0.65 10.84
CA ALA A 308 -3.78 -1.73 9.89
C ALA A 308 -2.43 -2.38 9.58
N VAL A 309 -2.34 -3.69 9.74
CA VAL A 309 -1.21 -4.47 9.22
C VAL A 309 -1.44 -4.72 7.73
N GLY A 310 -0.41 -4.50 6.92
CA GLY A 310 -0.49 -4.72 5.50
C GLY A 310 0.85 -4.62 4.79
N GLY A 311 0.84 -4.95 3.50
CA GLY A 311 1.97 -4.79 2.60
C GLY A 311 1.53 -4.41 1.20
N ALA A 312 2.47 -4.01 0.38
CA ALA A 312 2.26 -3.78 -1.04
C ALA A 312 3.46 -4.28 -1.84
N LEU A 313 3.18 -4.81 -3.02
CA LEU A 313 4.14 -5.21 -4.04
C LEU A 313 3.86 -4.38 -5.28
N VAL A 314 4.88 -3.71 -5.81
CA VAL A 314 4.76 -2.78 -6.94
C VAL A 314 5.76 -3.17 -8.03
N ASP A 315 5.31 -3.17 -9.28
CA ASP A 315 6.15 -3.42 -10.46
C ASP A 315 6.36 -2.12 -11.24
N SER A 316 7.60 -1.84 -11.60
CA SER A 316 7.95 -0.73 -12.50
C SER A 316 7.43 -0.95 -13.92
N GLY A 317 7.27 -2.20 -14.33
CA GLY A 317 7.00 -2.60 -15.72
C GLY A 317 8.19 -2.40 -16.66
N LYS A 318 9.40 -2.20 -16.14
CA LYS A 318 10.60 -1.87 -16.93
C LYS A 318 11.53 -3.05 -17.18
N PHE A 319 11.48 -4.09 -16.33
CA PHE A 319 12.36 -5.26 -16.49
C PHE A 319 11.90 -6.13 -17.67
N ASP A 320 12.80 -6.40 -18.60
CA ASP A 320 12.50 -7.22 -19.78
C ASP A 320 12.62 -8.71 -19.46
N TRP A 321 11.48 -9.31 -19.07
CA TRP A 321 11.37 -10.72 -18.74
C TRP A 321 11.70 -11.60 -19.93
N MET A 322 11.27 -11.23 -21.16
CA MET A 322 11.47 -12.02 -22.36
C MET A 322 12.92 -12.01 -22.84
N ALA A 323 13.64 -10.91 -22.68
CA ALA A 323 15.08 -10.85 -22.95
C ALA A 323 15.89 -11.76 -22.03
N ASN A 324 15.34 -12.08 -20.84
CA ASN A 324 15.97 -12.93 -19.83
C ASN A 324 15.17 -14.23 -19.58
N ALA A 325 14.44 -14.73 -20.59
CA ALA A 325 13.47 -15.82 -20.46
C ALA A 325 14.03 -17.12 -19.85
N GLU A 326 15.29 -17.45 -20.14
CA GLU A 326 15.95 -18.64 -19.58
C GLU A 326 16.04 -18.59 -18.05
N LYS A 327 16.16 -17.38 -17.48
CA LYS A 327 16.19 -17.19 -16.02
C LYS A 327 14.79 -17.22 -15.39
N PHE A 328 13.76 -16.87 -16.15
CA PHE A 328 12.40 -16.68 -15.63
C PHE A 328 11.36 -17.53 -16.36
N PRO A 329 11.53 -18.88 -16.37
CA PRO A 329 10.59 -19.77 -17.07
C PRO A 329 9.16 -19.60 -16.53
N GLY A 330 8.96 -19.39 -15.23
CA GLY A 330 7.63 -19.19 -14.65
C GLY A 330 6.84 -17.98 -15.17
N LEU A 331 7.48 -17.03 -15.86
CA LEU A 331 6.83 -15.90 -16.53
C LEU A 331 6.84 -16.06 -18.05
N CYS A 332 7.83 -16.79 -18.60
CA CYS A 332 8.16 -16.78 -20.03
C CYS A 332 7.84 -18.08 -20.75
N THR A 333 7.39 -19.13 -20.04
CA THR A 333 6.93 -20.40 -20.63
C THR A 333 5.46 -20.65 -20.30
N PRO A 334 4.78 -21.55 -21.02
CA PRO A 334 3.40 -21.92 -20.74
C PRO A 334 3.19 -22.41 -19.30
N ASP A 335 2.21 -21.83 -18.60
CA ASP A 335 1.86 -22.16 -17.21
C ASP A 335 0.78 -23.25 -17.17
N GLU A 336 1.07 -24.36 -16.49
CA GLU A 336 0.16 -25.49 -16.37
C GLU A 336 -1.11 -25.16 -15.59
N SER A 337 -1.04 -24.22 -14.63
CA SER A 337 -2.17 -23.84 -13.78
C SER A 337 -3.17 -22.91 -14.45
N TYR A 338 -2.81 -22.35 -15.62
CA TYR A 338 -3.65 -21.45 -16.42
C TYR A 338 -3.67 -21.81 -17.90
N HIS A 339 -3.96 -23.08 -18.21
CA HIS A 339 -4.18 -23.56 -19.57
C HIS A 339 -3.07 -23.23 -20.59
N GLY A 340 -1.83 -23.12 -20.11
CA GLY A 340 -0.68 -22.83 -20.95
C GLY A 340 -0.44 -21.35 -21.26
N ILE A 341 -1.04 -20.42 -20.49
CA ILE A 341 -0.74 -18.98 -20.59
C ILE A 341 0.75 -18.73 -20.34
N THR A 342 1.35 -17.88 -21.17
CA THR A 342 2.69 -17.33 -20.95
C THR A 342 2.57 -15.89 -20.50
N TYR A 343 2.71 -15.61 -19.19
CA TYR A 343 2.40 -14.30 -18.61
C TYR A 343 3.11 -13.13 -19.31
N ALA A 344 4.42 -13.25 -19.58
CA ALA A 344 5.19 -12.19 -20.23
C ALA A 344 4.76 -11.92 -21.67
N ARG A 345 4.18 -12.93 -22.34
CA ARG A 345 3.69 -12.80 -23.70
C ARG A 345 2.27 -12.23 -23.76
N GLU A 346 1.38 -12.73 -22.90
CA GLU A 346 -0.05 -12.35 -22.91
C GLU A 346 -0.29 -10.97 -22.25
N PHE A 347 0.43 -10.66 -21.16
CA PHE A 347 0.24 -9.42 -20.40
C PHE A 347 1.36 -8.40 -20.63
N GLY A 348 2.35 -8.74 -21.46
CA GLY A 348 3.50 -7.91 -21.73
C GLY A 348 4.41 -7.69 -20.53
N GLN A 349 5.48 -6.95 -20.75
CA GLN A 349 6.48 -6.63 -19.74
C GLN A 349 5.88 -5.95 -18.50
N ALA A 350 4.94 -5.03 -18.70
CA ALA A 350 4.35 -4.20 -17.65
C ALA A 350 3.25 -4.91 -16.82
N GLY A 351 2.68 -6.00 -17.33
CA GLY A 351 1.57 -6.69 -16.66
C GLY A 351 1.92 -8.06 -16.10
N ALA A 352 2.93 -8.73 -16.64
CA ALA A 352 3.23 -10.13 -16.36
C ALA A 352 3.46 -10.43 -14.87
N TYR A 353 4.28 -9.61 -14.22
CA TYR A 353 4.76 -9.89 -12.87
C TYR A 353 3.65 -9.83 -11.81
N ILE A 354 2.86 -8.77 -11.79
CA ILE A 354 1.75 -8.62 -10.83
C ILE A 354 0.59 -9.56 -11.18
N THR A 355 0.31 -9.80 -12.47
CA THR A 355 -0.72 -10.76 -12.87
C THR A 355 -0.39 -12.16 -12.37
N LYS A 356 0.85 -12.65 -12.56
CA LYS A 356 1.28 -13.94 -12.01
C LYS A 356 1.21 -13.98 -10.49
N ALA A 357 1.72 -12.95 -9.81
CA ALA A 357 1.67 -12.89 -8.35
C ALA A 357 0.21 -12.96 -7.82
N THR A 358 -0.73 -12.31 -8.51
CA THR A 358 -2.16 -12.36 -8.15
C THR A 358 -2.79 -13.70 -8.50
N ALA A 359 -2.59 -14.16 -9.73
CA ALA A 359 -3.24 -15.37 -10.26
C ALA A 359 -2.75 -16.66 -9.58
N GLN A 360 -1.47 -16.72 -9.17
CA GLN A 360 -0.88 -17.87 -8.51
C GLN A 360 -0.67 -17.63 -7.01
N LEU A 361 0.22 -16.72 -6.63
CA LEU A 361 0.63 -16.63 -5.23
C LEU A 361 -0.52 -16.16 -4.32
N MET A 362 -1.26 -15.13 -4.71
CA MET A 362 -2.40 -14.67 -3.92
C MET A 362 -3.51 -15.71 -3.90
N ARG A 363 -3.81 -16.37 -5.03
CA ARG A 363 -4.78 -17.45 -5.10
C ARG A 363 -4.45 -18.59 -4.14
N ASP A 364 -3.18 -19.02 -4.12
CA ASP A 364 -2.75 -20.26 -3.46
C ASP A 364 -2.39 -20.04 -1.99
N PHE A 365 -1.66 -18.96 -1.67
CA PHE A 365 -1.24 -18.63 -0.29
C PHE A 365 -2.26 -17.79 0.48
N GLY A 366 -3.10 -17.03 -0.22
CA GLY A 366 -4.18 -16.28 0.40
C GLY A 366 -3.75 -15.13 1.30
N CYS A 367 -2.56 -14.55 1.07
CA CYS A 367 -2.04 -13.43 1.85
C CYS A 367 -2.77 -12.11 1.53
N THR A 368 -4.10 -12.15 1.47
CA THR A 368 -4.95 -11.02 1.08
C THR A 368 -5.11 -10.01 2.20
N GLN A 369 -5.26 -8.74 1.84
CA GLN A 369 -5.62 -7.66 2.76
C GLN A 369 -7.15 -7.51 2.81
N SER A 370 -7.70 -7.19 3.98
CA SER A 370 -9.13 -6.92 4.08
C SER A 370 -9.49 -5.57 3.45
N PRO A 371 -10.68 -5.44 2.82
CA PRO A 371 -11.14 -4.16 2.28
C PRO A 371 -11.22 -3.05 3.33
N GLN A 372 -11.55 -3.40 4.58
CA GLN A 372 -11.58 -2.43 5.69
C GLN A 372 -10.19 -1.92 6.03
N SER A 373 -9.17 -2.80 6.10
CA SER A 373 -7.78 -2.39 6.32
C SER A 373 -7.25 -1.57 5.14
N ALA A 374 -7.62 -1.91 3.91
CA ALA A 374 -7.28 -1.13 2.72
C ALA A 374 -7.90 0.27 2.76
N PHE A 375 -9.14 0.40 3.25
CA PHE A 375 -9.78 1.70 3.45
C PHE A 375 -9.03 2.56 4.48
N LEU A 376 -8.64 1.99 5.64
CA LEU A 376 -7.82 2.69 6.64
C LEU A 376 -6.47 3.13 6.06
N LEU A 377 -5.82 2.25 5.32
CA LEU A 377 -4.59 2.56 4.60
C LEU A 377 -4.78 3.73 3.61
N ASN A 378 -5.91 3.78 2.89
CA ASN A 378 -6.21 4.91 2.00
C ASN A 378 -6.25 6.24 2.76
N LEU A 379 -6.87 6.28 3.94
CA LEU A 379 -6.89 7.48 4.79
C LEU A 379 -5.48 7.89 5.23
N GLY A 380 -4.64 6.92 5.60
CA GLY A 380 -3.23 7.16 5.92
C GLY A 380 -2.45 7.73 4.74
N LEU A 381 -2.64 7.19 3.54
CA LEU A 381 -1.98 7.64 2.31
C LEU A 381 -2.35 9.09 1.95
N GLU A 382 -3.58 9.53 2.21
CA GLU A 382 -4.03 10.90 1.88
C GLU A 382 -3.19 11.97 2.59
N SER A 383 -2.71 11.70 3.81
CA SER A 383 -1.87 12.62 4.59
C SER A 383 -0.37 12.28 4.58
N LEU A 384 0.04 11.23 3.87
CA LEU A 384 1.41 10.71 3.90
C LEU A 384 2.47 11.78 3.64
N HIS A 385 2.27 12.61 2.61
CA HIS A 385 3.22 13.66 2.21
C HIS A 385 3.41 14.74 3.29
N LEU A 386 2.39 15.02 4.09
CA LEU A 386 2.47 15.96 5.23
C LEU A 386 3.17 15.31 6.42
N ARG A 387 2.79 14.07 6.73
CA ARG A 387 3.35 13.34 7.87
C ARG A 387 4.85 13.06 7.67
N MET A 388 5.27 12.61 6.48
CA MET A 388 6.68 12.37 6.21
C MET A 388 7.53 13.61 6.40
N LYS A 389 7.06 14.78 5.96
CA LYS A 389 7.75 16.05 6.18
C LYS A 389 7.95 16.34 7.68
N GLN A 390 6.92 16.13 8.50
CA GLN A 390 6.99 16.36 9.94
C GLN A 390 7.88 15.32 10.63
N HIS A 391 7.75 14.03 10.27
CA HIS A 391 8.60 12.97 10.80
C HIS A 391 10.10 13.26 10.57
N CYS A 392 10.48 13.64 9.34
CA CYS A 392 11.87 13.96 9.01
C CYS A 392 12.36 15.21 9.75
N ALA A 393 11.53 16.24 9.88
CA ALA A 393 11.87 17.45 10.61
C ALA A 393 12.11 17.14 12.11
N ASN A 394 11.23 16.37 12.74
CA ASN A 394 11.39 15.96 14.13
C ASN A 394 12.64 15.09 14.33
N ALA A 395 12.87 14.12 13.42
CA ALA A 395 14.05 13.27 13.50
C ALA A 395 15.35 14.05 13.36
N LEU A 396 15.41 15.04 12.48
CA LEU A 396 16.58 15.91 12.33
C LEU A 396 16.84 16.74 13.60
N ALA A 397 15.79 17.32 14.19
CA ALA A 397 15.90 18.08 15.44
C ALA A 397 16.39 17.18 16.60
N VAL A 398 15.78 16.01 16.76
CA VAL A 398 16.15 15.01 17.76
C VAL A 398 17.59 14.52 17.55
N ALA A 399 17.97 14.15 16.34
CA ALA A 399 19.32 13.68 16.03
C ALA A 399 20.38 14.75 16.30
N THR A 400 20.06 16.02 15.99
CA THR A 400 20.94 17.16 16.27
C THR A 400 21.13 17.36 17.77
N PHE A 401 20.07 17.28 18.57
CA PHE A 401 20.14 17.31 20.04
C PHE A 401 20.97 16.14 20.59
N LEU A 402 20.66 14.91 20.18
CA LEU A 402 21.35 13.70 20.66
C LEU A 402 22.86 13.74 20.42
N ARG A 403 23.30 14.29 19.29
CA ARG A 403 24.73 14.41 18.95
C ARG A 403 25.52 15.28 19.93
N THR A 404 24.85 16.18 20.66
CA THR A 404 25.49 17.08 21.62
C THR A 404 25.35 16.63 23.08
N HIS A 405 24.55 15.59 23.35
CA HIS A 405 24.28 15.17 24.71
C HIS A 405 25.43 14.30 25.28
N PRO A 406 25.95 14.56 26.49
CA PRO A 406 27.13 13.87 27.05
C PRO A 406 26.91 12.36 27.27
N ASN A 407 25.67 11.91 27.50
CA ASN A 407 25.31 10.50 27.71
C ASN A 407 24.99 9.76 26.41
N VAL A 408 25.23 10.37 25.24
CA VAL A 408 25.13 9.74 23.91
C VAL A 408 26.55 9.51 23.39
N THR A 409 26.82 8.30 22.89
CA THR A 409 28.14 7.88 22.41
C THR A 409 28.28 8.04 20.90
N TRP A 410 27.20 7.81 20.18
CA TRP A 410 27.10 7.95 18.72
C TRP A 410 25.63 8.17 18.31
N VAL A 411 25.44 8.80 17.15
CA VAL A 411 24.14 8.99 16.50
C VAL A 411 24.24 8.58 15.04
N ARG A 412 23.30 7.81 14.57
CA ARG A 412 23.09 7.46 13.16
C ARG A 412 21.80 8.10 12.67
N TYR A 413 21.93 9.01 11.74
CA TYR A 413 20.82 9.60 11.00
C TYR A 413 21.37 10.20 9.69
N PRO A 414 21.02 9.65 8.51
CA PRO A 414 21.67 10.01 7.24
C PRO A 414 21.56 11.48 6.84
N ASP A 415 20.53 12.20 7.33
CA ASP A 415 20.39 13.64 7.07
C ASP A 415 21.40 14.52 7.86
N LEU A 416 22.09 13.97 8.86
CA LEU A 416 23.10 14.71 9.60
C LEU A 416 24.39 14.87 8.76
N PRO A 417 24.93 16.08 8.63
CA PRO A 417 26.28 16.26 8.08
C PRO A 417 27.31 15.45 8.87
N GLY A 418 28.11 14.65 8.16
CA GLY A 418 29.11 13.76 8.73
C GLY A 418 28.63 12.33 9.02
N ASP A 419 27.35 12.01 8.81
CA ASP A 419 26.92 10.62 8.74
C ASP A 419 27.54 9.94 7.51
N PRO A 420 28.03 8.68 7.61
CA PRO A 420 28.65 7.98 6.48
C PRO A 420 27.76 7.89 5.23
N TYR A 421 26.44 7.88 5.40
CA TYR A 421 25.50 7.78 4.29
C TYR A 421 24.91 9.12 3.85
N HIS A 422 25.41 10.24 4.37
CA HIS A 422 24.89 11.58 4.05
C HIS A 422 24.93 11.88 2.55
N ALA A 423 25.99 11.49 1.85
CA ALA A 423 26.10 11.67 0.40
C ALA A 423 25.03 10.90 -0.39
N LEU A 424 24.74 9.66 0.02
CA LEU A 424 23.67 8.85 -0.59
C LEU A 424 22.29 9.40 -0.21
N GLN A 425 22.13 9.90 1.01
CA GLN A 425 20.90 10.55 1.43
C GLN A 425 20.63 11.80 0.56
N GLN A 426 21.61 12.67 0.34
CA GLN A 426 21.45 13.83 -0.54
C GLN A 426 21.09 13.44 -1.98
N LYS A 427 21.58 12.30 -2.46
CA LYS A 427 21.30 11.79 -3.80
C LYS A 427 19.90 11.21 -3.93
N TYR A 428 19.50 10.32 -3.00
CA TYR A 428 18.28 9.50 -3.14
C TYR A 428 17.09 10.02 -2.33
N LEU A 429 17.33 10.79 -1.27
CA LEU A 429 16.36 11.15 -0.24
C LEU A 429 16.40 12.66 0.10
N PRO A 430 16.42 13.56 -0.89
CA PRO A 430 16.65 15.00 -0.64
C PRO A 430 15.56 15.65 0.22
N GLY A 431 14.42 15.01 0.38
CA GLY A 431 13.31 15.44 1.24
C GLY A 431 13.37 14.93 2.69
N GLY A 432 14.43 14.17 3.03
CA GLY A 432 14.61 13.52 4.33
C GLY A 432 14.55 12.00 4.24
N SER A 433 15.32 11.30 5.07
CA SER A 433 15.47 9.83 4.99
C SER A 433 14.34 9.07 5.66
N SER A 434 13.92 9.48 6.84
CA SER A 434 12.80 8.90 7.61
C SER A 434 12.62 9.65 8.94
N GLY A 435 11.64 9.22 9.74
CA GLY A 435 11.48 9.69 11.14
C GLY A 435 12.28 8.87 12.16
N VAL A 436 13.17 7.95 11.74
CA VAL A 436 13.87 7.05 12.65
C VAL A 436 15.29 7.52 12.89
N VAL A 437 15.71 7.58 14.16
CA VAL A 437 17.06 7.87 14.62
C VAL A 437 17.57 6.67 15.43
N SER A 438 18.80 6.24 15.18
CA SER A 438 19.49 5.26 16.02
C SER A 438 20.65 5.90 16.74
N PHE A 439 20.82 5.60 18.04
CA PHE A 439 21.91 6.17 18.83
C PHE A 439 22.34 5.23 19.95
N GLY A 440 23.56 5.42 20.43
CA GLY A 440 24.13 4.68 21.56
C GLY A 440 24.04 5.45 22.86
N VAL A 441 23.60 4.78 23.94
CA VAL A 441 23.57 5.34 25.30
C VAL A 441 24.86 4.99 26.03
N ARG A 442 25.54 6.00 26.58
CA ARG A 442 26.78 5.81 27.38
C ARG A 442 26.50 4.92 28.58
N GLY A 443 27.31 3.88 28.74
CA GLY A 443 27.15 2.86 29.79
C GLY A 443 26.51 1.55 29.28
N GLY A 444 26.29 1.44 27.98
CA GLY A 444 25.89 0.20 27.31
C GLY A 444 24.46 -0.25 27.64
N ARG A 445 24.22 -1.57 27.57
CA ARG A 445 22.90 -2.19 27.76
C ARG A 445 22.14 -1.69 28.99
N ARG A 446 22.79 -1.66 30.17
CA ARG A 446 22.13 -1.26 31.42
C ARG A 446 21.71 0.21 31.43
N ALA A 447 22.54 1.06 30.85
CA ALA A 447 22.25 2.48 30.71
C ALA A 447 21.07 2.71 29.75
N ALA A 448 21.04 2.00 28.62
CA ALA A 448 19.91 2.02 27.69
C ALA A 448 18.62 1.52 28.34
N GLU A 449 18.66 0.46 29.15
CA GLU A 449 17.48 0.01 29.91
C GLU A 449 17.00 1.03 30.94
N THR A 450 17.91 1.77 31.58
CA THR A 450 17.58 2.86 32.51
C THR A 450 16.93 4.01 31.75
N PHE A 451 17.54 4.44 30.65
CA PHE A 451 16.99 5.45 29.75
C PHE A 451 15.55 5.12 29.33
N MET A 452 15.30 3.89 28.84
CA MET A 452 13.97 3.45 28.40
C MET A 452 12.90 3.59 29.50
N LYS A 453 13.27 3.35 30.77
CA LYS A 453 12.32 3.46 31.91
C LYS A 453 11.92 4.90 32.24
N HIS A 454 12.68 5.88 31.81
CA HIS A 454 12.44 7.29 32.14
C HIS A 454 11.72 8.06 31.01
N LEU A 455 11.52 7.43 29.84
CA LEU A 455 10.70 8.00 28.76
C LEU A 455 9.23 8.12 29.23
N LYS A 456 8.59 9.22 28.86
CA LYS A 456 7.19 9.52 29.20
C LYS A 456 6.31 9.72 27.98
N ILE A 457 6.86 10.26 26.88
CA ILE A 457 6.14 10.48 25.62
C ILE A 457 6.38 9.28 24.70
N ALA A 458 7.64 8.89 24.51
CA ALA A 458 7.96 7.79 23.63
C ALA A 458 7.51 6.44 24.21
N ALA A 459 6.59 5.77 23.53
CA ALA A 459 6.13 4.43 23.91
C ALA A 459 7.21 3.37 23.66
N ILE A 460 7.37 2.44 24.60
CA ILE A 460 8.27 1.30 24.44
C ILE A 460 7.52 0.21 23.68
N GLU A 461 7.84 0.04 22.40
CA GLU A 461 7.17 -0.95 21.56
C GLU A 461 8.03 -1.38 20.37
N THR A 462 7.66 -2.51 19.76
CA THR A 462 8.34 -3.03 18.57
C THR A 462 7.95 -2.27 17.30
N HIS A 463 6.86 -1.51 17.33
CA HIS A 463 6.39 -0.72 16.20
C HIS A 463 7.37 0.40 15.84
N VAL A 464 7.19 1.02 14.70
CA VAL A 464 8.01 2.09 14.15
C VAL A 464 7.21 2.81 13.07
N ALA A 465 7.52 4.07 12.84
CA ALA A 465 6.89 4.83 11.74
C ALA A 465 5.37 5.07 11.95
N ASP A 466 5.02 5.47 13.16
CA ASP A 466 3.68 5.86 13.60
C ASP A 466 3.62 7.37 13.83
N ALA A 467 2.44 7.95 13.78
CA ALA A 467 2.20 9.34 14.15
C ALA A 467 2.63 9.66 15.60
N ARG A 468 2.63 8.65 16.45
CA ARG A 468 3.11 8.72 17.85
C ARG A 468 4.55 8.23 17.92
N THR A 469 5.34 8.92 18.74
CA THR A 469 6.73 8.56 18.99
C THR A 469 6.84 7.25 19.74
N CYS A 470 7.72 6.36 19.26
CA CYS A 470 8.01 5.10 19.91
C CYS A 470 9.50 4.79 19.93
N CYS A 471 9.90 3.94 20.84
CA CYS A 471 11.28 3.63 21.14
C CYS A 471 11.49 2.13 21.35
N LEU A 472 12.62 1.61 20.87
CA LEU A 472 13.02 0.23 21.06
C LEU A 472 14.51 0.13 21.41
N HIS A 473 14.83 -0.66 22.43
CA HIS A 473 16.19 -1.14 22.70
C HIS A 473 16.32 -2.60 22.26
N PRO A 474 16.91 -2.90 21.10
CA PRO A 474 16.92 -4.25 20.53
C PRO A 474 17.56 -5.28 21.46
N ALA A 475 18.66 -4.92 22.13
CA ALA A 475 19.41 -5.83 23.00
C ALA A 475 18.60 -6.35 24.20
N SER A 476 17.63 -5.58 24.73
CA SER A 476 16.76 -6.03 25.82
C SER A 476 15.39 -6.55 25.34
N ALA A 477 15.07 -6.41 24.06
CA ALA A 477 13.77 -6.78 23.50
C ALA A 477 13.90 -7.83 22.39
N THR A 478 14.02 -7.41 21.14
CA THR A 478 13.95 -8.29 19.96
C THR A 478 15.13 -9.23 19.80
N HIS A 479 16.28 -8.91 20.39
CA HIS A 479 17.53 -9.68 20.32
C HIS A 479 18.03 -10.12 21.72
N ARG A 480 17.15 -10.13 22.71
CA ARG A 480 17.51 -10.39 24.11
C ARG A 480 18.16 -11.75 24.37
N GLN A 481 17.99 -12.70 23.47
CA GLN A 481 18.61 -14.01 23.55
C GLN A 481 20.10 -14.05 23.15
N LEU A 482 20.61 -12.94 22.55
CA LEU A 482 21.98 -12.82 22.10
C LEU A 482 22.87 -12.22 23.21
N THR A 483 24.13 -12.71 23.29
CA THR A 483 25.17 -12.03 24.08
C THR A 483 25.59 -10.72 23.41
N ASP A 484 26.36 -9.88 24.13
CA ASP A 484 26.82 -8.61 23.56
C ASP A 484 27.76 -8.83 22.36
N GLU A 485 28.61 -9.90 22.39
CA GLU A 485 29.45 -10.27 21.27
C GLU A 485 28.65 -10.75 20.05
N GLN A 486 27.57 -11.50 20.28
CA GLN A 486 26.69 -11.97 19.23
C GLN A 486 25.88 -10.80 18.64
N LEU A 487 25.48 -9.82 19.46
CA LEU A 487 24.82 -8.58 18.99
C LEU A 487 25.75 -7.79 18.07
N VAL A 488 27.00 -7.57 18.48
CA VAL A 488 27.99 -6.86 17.67
C VAL A 488 28.22 -7.58 16.33
N ALA A 489 28.34 -8.92 16.38
CA ALA A 489 28.49 -9.72 15.15
C ALA A 489 27.27 -9.64 14.23
N ALA A 490 26.08 -9.38 14.79
CA ALA A 490 24.83 -9.15 14.04
C ALA A 490 24.63 -7.69 13.59
N GLY A 491 25.63 -6.82 13.82
CA GLY A 491 25.56 -5.38 13.48
C GLY A 491 24.66 -4.55 14.40
N VAL A 492 24.31 -5.08 15.58
CA VAL A 492 23.49 -4.41 16.59
C VAL A 492 24.36 -4.13 17.81
N SER A 493 24.66 -2.87 18.08
CA SER A 493 25.41 -2.50 19.29
C SER A 493 24.55 -2.72 20.56
N PRO A 494 25.13 -3.25 21.67
CA PRO A 494 24.40 -3.45 22.93
C PRO A 494 23.82 -2.17 23.54
N ASP A 495 24.35 -1.00 23.20
CA ASP A 495 23.89 0.33 23.63
C ASP A 495 22.89 0.98 22.65
N LEU A 496 22.57 0.31 21.53
CA LEU A 496 21.73 0.85 20.48
C LEU A 496 20.29 1.06 20.95
N VAL A 497 19.81 2.27 20.82
CA VAL A 497 18.41 2.64 20.94
C VAL A 497 17.91 3.10 19.58
N ARG A 498 16.81 2.51 19.10
CA ARG A 498 16.08 2.96 17.92
C ARG A 498 14.89 3.84 18.37
N TYR A 499 14.91 5.09 17.99
CA TYR A 499 13.89 6.09 18.30
C TYR A 499 13.15 6.46 17.02
N SER A 500 11.85 6.22 16.99
CA SER A 500 10.97 6.57 15.87
C SER A 500 10.17 7.81 16.23
N CYS A 501 10.61 8.96 15.72
CA CYS A 501 9.93 10.24 15.95
C CYS A 501 8.55 10.24 15.29
N GLY A 502 7.54 10.51 16.06
CA GLY A 502 6.19 10.81 15.58
C GLY A 502 6.08 12.24 15.02
N ILE A 503 4.86 12.76 15.06
CA ILE A 503 4.53 14.11 14.56
C ILE A 503 4.17 15.08 15.69
N GLU A 504 4.53 14.75 16.94
CA GLU A 504 4.42 15.62 18.10
C GLU A 504 5.35 16.85 17.96
N ASP A 505 5.21 17.81 18.85
CA ASP A 505 6.11 18.96 18.91
C ASP A 505 7.55 18.51 19.23
N ALA A 506 8.51 18.91 18.41
CA ALA A 506 9.90 18.48 18.51
C ALA A 506 10.53 18.86 19.87
N ASP A 507 10.17 20.01 20.42
CA ASP A 507 10.67 20.48 21.72
C ASP A 507 10.21 19.56 22.86
N ASP A 508 8.99 19.03 22.82
CA ASP A 508 8.48 18.08 23.80
C ASP A 508 9.24 16.74 23.71
N LEU A 509 9.52 16.26 22.50
CA LEU A 509 10.31 15.04 22.28
C LEU A 509 11.74 15.21 22.80
N ILE A 510 12.35 16.36 22.56
CA ILE A 510 13.70 16.69 23.04
C ILE A 510 13.72 16.79 24.57
N ALA A 511 12.70 17.39 25.17
CA ALA A 511 12.58 17.50 26.62
C ALA A 511 12.43 16.12 27.30
N ASP A 512 11.63 15.22 26.71
CA ASP A 512 11.47 13.83 27.18
C ASP A 512 12.79 13.05 27.08
N LEU A 513 13.47 13.12 25.93
CA LEU A 513 14.77 12.49 25.71
C LEU A 513 15.82 13.02 26.67
N LYS A 514 15.88 14.35 26.87
CA LYS A 514 16.83 14.98 27.81
C LYS A 514 16.64 14.48 29.23
N ALA A 515 15.39 14.49 29.73
CA ALA A 515 15.08 14.01 31.07
C ALA A 515 15.47 12.52 31.27
N ALA A 516 15.21 11.69 30.26
CA ALA A 516 15.56 10.27 30.29
C ALA A 516 17.06 10.02 30.22
N LEU A 517 17.80 10.80 29.41
CA LEU A 517 19.25 10.70 29.32
C LEU A 517 19.96 11.24 30.57
N ASP A 518 19.47 12.33 31.17
CA ASP A 518 20.03 12.87 32.41
C ASP A 518 19.90 11.87 33.58
N ALA A 519 18.81 11.09 33.62
CA ALA A 519 18.59 10.04 34.63
C ALA A 519 19.58 8.84 34.52
N VAL A 520 20.24 8.66 33.38
CA VAL A 520 21.27 7.61 33.21
C VAL A 520 22.57 7.94 33.95
N GLY A 521 22.89 9.22 34.11
CA GLY A 521 24.11 9.70 34.77
C GLY A 521 23.98 9.97 36.26
N ALA A 522 22.77 9.86 36.81
CA ALA A 522 22.47 10.03 38.21
C ALA A 522 22.55 8.67 38.94
#